data_41c77d7769add9c38ce69a74ed7e23c8
#
_entry.id   41c77d7769add9c38ce69a74ed7e23c8
#
_cell.length_a   1.000
_cell.length_b   1.000
_cell.length_c   1.000
_cell.angle_alpha   90.00
_cell.angle_beta   90.00
_cell.angle_gamma   90.00
#
_symmetry.space_group_name_H-M   'P 1'
#
loop_
_entity.id
_entity.type
_entity.pdbx_description
1 polymer ?
#
loop_
_entity_poly.entity_id
_entity_poly.type
_entity_poly.pdbx_seq_one_letter_code
_entity_poly.pdbx_strand_id
1 'polypeptide(L)'
;MLKVAANGKLACISGCGNCYRPAGPMNADKLTGRASVVLVKTSDGSPGLRSSWLQNPKGNGVIAIGSRGLEDTISSARWVRLLNELESRRRQVSGRLDPVSKAELGQFLTPAPVAQFMTGMFAPQGRDISILDAGAGVGSLTAALIARFVGGPRTATRIRATLYEIDSALAQALERTMADCAELCATCGVMFEYEVLREDFLGAAAAALTLPLAGTSRTDFDCVILNPPYRKINGESETRRILTAAGIEANNLYSAFLAMAARLLKQGGELVAITPRSFCNGPYFKAFRRDFFSRMTLDRLHVYESRSHAFRDDEVLQENLIFHAVRTQKRPDAVVISSSLGPLDPSPRMWRVSYADVIHPRDPEMVVHVIADEAGRKAADVADQLSCSLHDLGLSVSTGRVVDFRARPYLRVNPDARSVPLIYPFNLENGYVVWPKPHPKKSTAIKSESATADLLIPSEVYIVVKRFSAKEERRRIVAALYDPDLIRCPAVGFENHLNYYHAEGRGLPRPLARGLTAFLNSTLADTYFRNLSGHTQVNAQDLRRLKYPSREQLLLIADRVGDDLADQIIVDRAVEEALELACSI
;
A
#
# COMPACT_ATOMS: atom_id res chain seq x y z
N MET A 1 24.95 -4.82 -30.33
CA MET A 1 25.09 -5.61 -29.11
C MET A 1 26.44 -6.32 -29.11
N LEU A 2 27.30 -6.05 -28.19
CA LEU A 2 28.59 -6.73 -28.05
C LEU A 2 28.50 -7.74 -26.90
N LYS A 3 28.86 -8.98 -27.14
CA LYS A 3 28.90 -10.05 -26.12
C LYS A 3 30.37 -10.50 -25.96
N VAL A 4 30.80 -10.63 -24.71
CA VAL A 4 32.13 -11.17 -24.40
C VAL A 4 32.04 -12.70 -24.46
N ALA A 5 32.81 -13.34 -25.31
CA ALA A 5 32.92 -14.79 -25.34
C ALA A 5 33.81 -15.30 -24.20
N ALA A 6 33.67 -16.58 -23.84
CA ALA A 6 34.35 -17.22 -22.71
C ALA A 6 35.90 -17.19 -22.73
N ASN A 7 36.50 -16.71 -23.79
CA ASN A 7 37.94 -16.59 -24.02
C ASN A 7 38.44 -15.13 -24.07
N GLY A 8 37.65 -14.17 -23.56
CA GLY A 8 38.07 -12.77 -23.41
C GLY A 8 38.13 -11.93 -24.68
N LYS A 9 37.64 -12.43 -25.84
CA LYS A 9 37.58 -11.66 -27.08
C LYS A 9 36.20 -11.09 -27.34
N LEU A 10 36.11 -9.84 -27.77
CA LEU A 10 34.88 -9.16 -28.19
C LEU A 10 34.48 -9.60 -29.63
N ALA A 11 33.29 -10.14 -29.78
CA ALA A 11 32.71 -10.47 -31.10
C ALA A 11 31.46 -9.63 -31.36
N CYS A 12 31.31 -9.12 -32.57
CA CYS A 12 30.15 -8.40 -33.04
C CYS A 12 29.14 -9.36 -33.63
N ILE A 13 27.89 -9.39 -33.17
CA ILE A 13 26.82 -10.18 -33.76
C ILE A 13 26.09 -9.31 -34.80
N SER A 14 26.03 -9.82 -36.02
CA SER A 14 25.58 -9.24 -37.28
C SER A 14 24.25 -8.48 -37.22
N GLY A 15 24.20 -7.32 -37.89
CA GLY A 15 22.98 -6.61 -38.25
C GLY A 15 23.10 -5.12 -38.57
N CYS A 16 24.28 -4.50 -38.50
CA CYS A 16 24.46 -3.12 -38.94
C CYS A 16 25.70 -2.98 -39.83
N GLY A 17 25.47 -2.66 -41.09
CA GLY A 17 26.51 -2.30 -42.02
C GLY A 17 27.20 -0.99 -41.59
N ASN A 18 28.49 -1.02 -41.46
CA ASN A 18 29.50 -0.03 -41.07
C ASN A 18 30.07 -0.25 -39.65
N CYS A 19 30.92 -1.28 -39.54
CA CYS A 19 31.84 -1.40 -38.41
C CYS A 19 33.23 -0.95 -38.85
N TYR A 20 33.72 0.14 -38.26
CA TYR A 20 35.09 0.59 -38.41
C TYR A 20 36.08 -0.30 -37.62
N ARG A 21 37.34 -0.38 -38.09
CA ARG A 21 38.44 -1.25 -37.67
C ARG A 21 38.64 -1.35 -36.15
N PRO A 22 39.10 -2.48 -35.61
CA PRO A 22 39.32 -2.70 -34.20
C PRO A 22 40.56 -1.96 -33.71
N ALA A 23 40.44 -1.24 -32.61
CA ALA A 23 41.57 -0.83 -31.80
C ALA A 23 42.17 -2.09 -31.14
N GLY A 24 43.50 -2.12 -30.99
CA GLY A 24 44.27 -3.27 -30.52
C GLY A 24 43.84 -3.78 -29.11
N PRO A 25 44.31 -4.95 -28.70
CA PRO A 25 43.82 -5.65 -27.52
C PRO A 25 44.14 -4.91 -26.25
N MET A 26 43.08 -4.47 -25.54
CA MET A 26 43.22 -4.05 -24.14
C MET A 26 43.27 -5.29 -23.24
N ASN A 27 44.33 -5.37 -22.44
CA ASN A 27 44.59 -6.47 -21.54
C ASN A 27 43.54 -6.53 -20.43
N ALA A 28 42.81 -7.64 -20.35
CA ALA A 28 41.70 -7.85 -19.42
C ALA A 28 42.12 -8.05 -17.96
N ASP A 29 43.42 -8.11 -17.66
CA ASP A 29 43.94 -8.48 -16.33
C ASP A 29 43.94 -7.38 -15.28
N LYS A 30 43.44 -6.16 -15.59
CA LYS A 30 43.33 -5.06 -14.62
C LYS A 30 41.94 -4.80 -14.08
N LEU A 31 40.94 -5.65 -14.40
CA LEU A 31 39.59 -5.53 -13.88
C LEU A 31 39.29 -6.67 -12.86
N THR A 32 39.95 -6.60 -11.70
CA THR A 32 39.65 -7.45 -10.55
C THR A 32 38.46 -6.89 -9.79
N GLY A 33 37.24 -7.17 -10.26
CA GLY A 33 36.01 -6.85 -9.56
C GLY A 33 34.81 -7.26 -10.42
N ARG A 34 33.95 -8.11 -9.88
CA ARG A 34 32.79 -8.69 -10.58
C ARG A 34 31.67 -7.65 -10.87
N ALA A 35 31.99 -6.61 -11.60
CA ALA A 35 30.99 -5.68 -12.14
C ALA A 35 31.21 -5.53 -13.65
N SER A 36 30.26 -5.95 -14.46
CA SER A 36 30.28 -5.75 -15.92
C SER A 36 29.53 -4.46 -16.24
N VAL A 37 30.24 -3.46 -16.75
CA VAL A 37 29.65 -2.22 -17.27
C VAL A 37 29.35 -2.41 -18.74
N VAL A 38 28.11 -2.22 -19.14
CA VAL A 38 27.70 -2.25 -20.57
C VAL A 38 27.40 -0.82 -21.01
N LEU A 39 28.22 -0.32 -21.93
CA LEU A 39 28.00 0.99 -22.59
C LEU A 39 27.12 0.78 -23.83
N VAL A 40 25.97 1.43 -23.88
CA VAL A 40 25.10 1.48 -25.05
C VAL A 40 25.22 2.88 -25.68
N LYS A 41 25.68 2.93 -26.95
CA LYS A 41 25.67 4.15 -27.76
C LYS A 41 24.39 4.19 -28.58
N THR A 42 23.57 5.23 -28.44
CA THR A 42 22.41 5.49 -29.30
C THR A 42 22.88 6.22 -30.56
N SER A 43 22.36 5.82 -31.73
CA SER A 43 22.82 6.23 -33.06
C SER A 43 22.33 7.62 -33.50
N ASP A 44 21.57 8.35 -32.67
CA ASP A 44 20.85 9.56 -33.11
C ASP A 44 21.12 10.84 -32.29
N GLY A 45 22.21 10.90 -31.55
CA GLY A 45 22.73 12.16 -30.98
C GLY A 45 21.76 13.03 -30.14
N SER A 46 20.55 12.55 -29.84
CA SER A 46 19.56 13.30 -29.07
C SER A 46 19.58 12.87 -27.58
N PRO A 47 19.47 13.82 -26.64
CA PRO A 47 19.50 13.54 -25.20
C PRO A 47 18.13 13.05 -24.70
N GLY A 48 17.83 11.79 -24.92
CA GLY A 48 16.62 11.14 -24.43
C GLY A 48 16.96 10.01 -23.46
N LEU A 49 16.74 10.22 -22.17
CA LEU A 49 16.86 9.21 -21.14
C LEU A 49 15.76 8.16 -21.29
N ARG A 50 16.07 7.03 -21.91
CA ARG A 50 15.35 5.78 -21.68
C ARG A 50 16.18 4.90 -20.76
N SER A 51 15.75 4.76 -19.51
CA SER A 51 16.27 3.77 -18.58
C SER A 51 15.76 2.40 -18.99
N SER A 52 16.58 1.63 -19.72
CA SER A 52 16.32 0.20 -19.97
C SER A 52 17.12 -0.62 -18.96
N TRP A 53 16.43 -1.43 -18.18
CA TRP A 53 17.05 -2.38 -17.26
C TRP A 53 17.44 -3.64 -18.00
N LEU A 54 18.69 -4.04 -17.93
CA LEU A 54 19.15 -5.34 -18.42
C LEU A 54 19.34 -6.29 -17.23
N GLN A 55 18.58 -7.38 -17.22
CA GLN A 55 18.77 -8.46 -16.24
C GLN A 55 19.98 -9.33 -16.58
N ASN A 56 20.84 -9.59 -15.60
CA ASN A 56 21.82 -10.65 -15.64
C ASN A 56 21.15 -11.94 -15.08
N PRO A 57 21.27 -13.10 -15.74
CA PRO A 57 20.68 -14.36 -15.28
C PRO A 57 21.15 -14.86 -13.90
N LYS A 58 22.12 -14.19 -13.28
CA LYS A 58 22.64 -14.52 -11.94
C LYS A 58 22.23 -13.52 -10.84
N GLY A 59 21.18 -12.71 -11.05
CA GLY A 59 20.55 -11.92 -9.99
C GLY A 59 21.28 -10.66 -9.53
N ASN A 60 22.36 -10.23 -10.18
CA ASN A 60 23.02 -8.94 -9.90
C ASN A 60 22.49 -7.89 -10.87
N GLY A 61 21.76 -6.88 -10.37
CA GLY A 61 21.24 -5.78 -11.18
C GLY A 61 22.36 -4.97 -11.84
N VAL A 62 22.20 -4.64 -13.11
CA VAL A 62 23.11 -3.76 -13.86
C VAL A 62 22.40 -2.41 -14.04
N ILE A 63 23.02 -1.32 -13.59
CA ILE A 63 22.53 0.04 -13.82
C ILE A 63 23.11 0.53 -15.16
N ALA A 64 22.22 0.89 -16.11
CA ALA A 64 22.66 1.53 -17.35
C ALA A 64 22.83 3.03 -17.13
N ILE A 65 24.03 3.55 -17.39
CA ILE A 65 24.37 4.97 -17.27
C ILE A 65 24.55 5.55 -18.66
N GLY A 66 23.84 6.64 -18.97
CA GLY A 66 23.99 7.40 -20.21
C GLY A 66 25.38 8.03 -20.32
N SER A 67 25.93 8.11 -21.53
CA SER A 67 27.29 8.56 -21.82
C SER A 67 27.48 10.06 -21.53
N ARG A 68 27.97 10.42 -20.36
CA ARG A 68 28.79 11.58 -20.11
C ARG A 68 30.22 11.07 -19.84
N GLY A 69 31.23 11.90 -19.97
CA GLY A 69 32.64 11.53 -20.03
C GLY A 69 33.17 10.50 -19.00
N LEU A 70 34.39 10.08 -19.14
CA LEU A 70 35.02 9.02 -18.34
C LEU A 70 34.89 9.23 -16.82
N GLU A 71 34.87 10.49 -16.37
CA GLU A 71 34.70 10.89 -14.96
C GLU A 71 33.28 10.61 -14.44
N ASP A 72 32.25 10.88 -15.24
CA ASP A 72 30.85 10.55 -14.88
C ASP A 72 30.66 9.04 -14.76
N THR A 73 31.34 8.25 -15.59
CA THR A 73 31.28 6.78 -15.56
C THR A 73 31.94 6.22 -14.31
N ILE A 74 33.10 6.77 -13.89
CA ILE A 74 33.82 6.35 -12.67
C ILE A 74 33.02 6.74 -11.42
N SER A 75 32.45 7.93 -11.39
CA SER A 75 31.62 8.41 -10.29
C SER A 75 30.39 7.54 -10.12
N SER A 76 29.69 7.24 -11.20
CA SER A 76 28.51 6.37 -11.20
C SER A 76 28.83 4.95 -10.72
N ALA A 77 29.97 4.38 -11.11
CA ALA A 77 30.41 3.06 -10.64
C ALA A 77 30.70 3.04 -9.12
N ARG A 78 31.21 4.14 -8.56
CA ARG A 78 31.44 4.28 -7.11
C ARG A 78 30.12 4.33 -6.34
N TRP A 79 29.13 5.06 -6.82
CA TRP A 79 27.79 5.08 -6.22
C TRP A 79 27.12 3.72 -6.25
N VAL A 80 27.21 2.99 -7.37
CA VAL A 80 26.70 1.60 -7.46
C VAL A 80 27.38 0.69 -6.43
N ARG A 81 28.70 0.82 -6.25
CA ARG A 81 29.44 0.05 -5.25
C ARG A 81 28.95 0.38 -3.84
N LEU A 82 28.86 1.65 -3.48
CA LEU A 82 28.36 2.08 -2.17
C LEU A 82 26.96 1.53 -1.89
N LEU A 83 26.02 1.64 -2.82
CA LEU A 83 24.64 1.14 -2.64
C LEU A 83 24.61 -0.38 -2.46
N ASN A 84 25.50 -1.15 -3.13
CA ASN A 84 25.61 -2.60 -2.93
C ASN A 84 26.24 -2.95 -1.57
N GLU A 85 27.25 -2.23 -1.14
CA GLU A 85 27.86 -2.39 0.19
C GLU A 85 26.85 -2.03 1.29
N LEU A 86 26.08 -0.97 1.09
CA LEU A 86 25.00 -0.58 2.00
C LEU A 86 23.90 -1.63 2.11
N GLU A 87 23.51 -2.25 1.00
CA GLU A 87 22.54 -3.36 1.02
C GLU A 87 23.07 -4.57 1.81
N SER A 88 24.37 -4.87 1.67
CA SER A 88 25.02 -5.92 2.47
C SER A 88 25.05 -5.55 3.97
N ARG A 89 25.36 -4.28 4.30
CA ARG A 89 25.33 -3.73 5.67
C ARG A 89 23.91 -3.82 6.25
N ARG A 90 22.90 -3.42 5.47
CA ARG A 90 21.48 -3.49 5.86
C ARG A 90 21.09 -4.92 6.27
N ARG A 91 21.41 -5.91 5.42
CA ARG A 91 21.10 -7.34 5.69
C ARG A 91 21.82 -7.83 6.94
N GLN A 92 23.06 -7.48 7.11
CA GLN A 92 23.85 -7.87 8.28
C GLN A 92 23.26 -7.29 9.58
N VAL A 93 22.90 -6.01 9.57
CA VAL A 93 22.31 -5.32 10.72
C VAL A 93 20.91 -5.87 11.00
N SER A 94 20.07 -6.02 9.96
CA SER A 94 18.71 -6.59 10.10
C SER A 94 18.73 -7.98 10.72
N GLY A 95 19.70 -8.83 10.35
CA GLY A 95 19.85 -10.17 10.92
C GLY A 95 20.36 -10.21 12.37
N ARG A 96 20.88 -9.10 12.90
CA ARG A 96 21.34 -8.96 14.30
C ARG A 96 20.32 -8.31 15.22
N LEU A 97 19.31 -7.63 14.65
CA LEU A 97 18.23 -7.05 15.45
C LEU A 97 17.41 -8.17 16.09
N ASP A 98 17.13 -8.01 17.38
CA ASP A 98 16.23 -8.93 18.08
C ASP A 98 14.83 -8.89 17.45
N PRO A 99 14.26 -10.05 17.03
CA PRO A 99 12.97 -10.10 16.36
C PRO A 99 11.83 -9.49 17.18
N VAL A 100 11.86 -9.59 18.51
CA VAL A 100 10.85 -9.03 19.41
C VAL A 100 10.94 -7.51 19.42
N SER A 101 12.14 -6.96 19.64
CA SER A 101 12.41 -5.52 19.62
C SER A 101 12.10 -4.90 18.24
N LYS A 102 12.46 -5.60 17.16
CA LYS A 102 12.14 -5.19 15.79
C LYS A 102 10.63 -5.08 15.55
N ALA A 103 9.86 -6.06 16.02
CA ALA A 103 8.40 -6.05 15.92
C ALA A 103 7.78 -4.98 16.83
N GLU A 104 8.31 -4.79 18.05
CA GLU A 104 7.86 -3.79 19.00
C GLU A 104 8.12 -2.36 18.52
N LEU A 105 9.26 -2.11 17.90
CA LEU A 105 9.61 -0.79 17.34
C LEU A 105 9.03 -0.58 15.93
N GLY A 106 8.55 -1.64 15.28
CA GLY A 106 8.03 -1.58 13.90
C GLY A 106 9.12 -1.22 12.88
N GLN A 107 10.37 -1.66 13.14
CA GLN A 107 11.55 -1.33 12.33
C GLN A 107 11.67 -2.27 11.13
N PHE A 108 11.48 -1.73 9.93
CA PHE A 108 11.67 -2.46 8.67
C PHE A 108 12.65 -1.69 7.79
N LEU A 109 13.87 -2.21 7.66
CA LEU A 109 14.93 -1.54 6.89
C LEU A 109 14.65 -1.65 5.38
N THR A 110 14.63 -0.53 4.67
CA THR A 110 14.26 -0.48 3.26
C THR A 110 15.32 -1.13 2.36
N PRO A 111 14.96 -2.15 1.54
CA PRO A 111 15.86 -2.74 0.56
C PRO A 111 16.29 -1.75 -0.53
N ALA A 112 17.52 -1.89 -1.05
CA ALA A 112 18.07 -0.99 -2.05
C ALA A 112 17.19 -0.81 -3.31
N PRO A 113 16.55 -1.86 -3.89
CA PRO A 113 15.65 -1.66 -5.03
C PRO A 113 14.42 -0.81 -4.72
N VAL A 114 13.86 -0.94 -3.50
CA VAL A 114 12.74 -0.11 -3.04
C VAL A 114 13.20 1.34 -2.86
N ALA A 115 14.36 1.54 -2.23
CA ALA A 115 14.94 2.88 -2.05
C ALA A 115 15.19 3.57 -3.41
N GLN A 116 15.73 2.88 -4.38
CA GLN A 116 15.96 3.40 -5.74
C GLN A 116 14.64 3.77 -6.43
N PHE A 117 13.60 2.94 -6.30
CA PHE A 117 12.28 3.23 -6.85
C PHE A 117 11.68 4.48 -6.20
N MET A 118 11.72 4.59 -4.87
CA MET A 118 11.19 5.73 -4.13
C MET A 118 11.89 7.03 -4.53
N THR A 119 13.22 7.02 -4.61
CA THR A 119 13.99 8.21 -4.98
C THR A 119 13.72 8.66 -6.42
N GLY A 120 13.34 7.73 -7.31
CA GLY A 120 12.90 8.01 -8.67
C GLY A 120 11.68 8.93 -8.78
N MET A 121 10.90 9.08 -7.73
CA MET A 121 9.69 9.93 -7.71
C MET A 121 10.00 11.41 -7.48
N PHE A 122 11.14 11.76 -6.88
CA PHE A 122 11.52 13.15 -6.62
C PHE A 122 11.92 13.93 -7.88
N ALA A 123 11.53 15.21 -7.95
CA ALA A 123 11.92 16.15 -9.01
C ALA A 123 12.13 17.58 -8.46
N PRO A 124 13.02 17.77 -7.47
CA PRO A 124 13.21 19.08 -6.83
C PRO A 124 13.69 20.13 -7.82
N GLN A 125 13.28 21.37 -7.61
CA GLN A 125 13.57 22.48 -8.53
C GLN A 125 14.91 23.17 -8.27
N GLY A 126 15.48 23.01 -7.07
CA GLY A 126 16.72 23.67 -6.64
C GLY A 126 18.00 22.88 -6.92
N ARG A 127 19.13 23.55 -6.73
CA ARG A 127 20.47 22.94 -6.69
C ARG A 127 21.05 22.90 -5.27
N ASP A 128 20.50 23.66 -4.34
CA ASP A 128 20.70 23.59 -2.89
C ASP A 128 19.48 22.86 -2.31
N ILE A 129 19.67 21.65 -1.80
CA ILE A 129 18.58 20.73 -1.44
C ILE A 129 18.72 20.35 0.03
N SER A 130 17.65 20.57 0.79
CA SER A 130 17.52 20.10 2.17
C SER A 130 16.65 18.85 2.25
N ILE A 131 17.17 17.80 2.90
CA ILE A 131 16.55 16.47 3.01
C ILE A 131 16.22 16.19 4.48
N LEU A 132 15.04 15.64 4.74
CA LEU A 132 14.67 15.03 6.01
C LEU A 132 14.42 13.53 5.82
N ASP A 133 15.07 12.70 6.64
CA ASP A 133 14.82 11.25 6.76
C ASP A 133 14.57 10.91 8.24
N ALA A 134 13.31 10.71 8.59
CA ALA A 134 12.90 10.42 9.97
C ALA A 134 12.70 8.91 10.16
N GLY A 135 13.50 8.31 11.03
CA GLY A 135 13.64 6.86 11.15
C GLY A 135 14.54 6.32 10.04
N ALA A 136 15.72 6.92 9.88
CA ALA A 136 16.62 6.70 8.74
C ALA A 136 17.24 5.30 8.70
N GLY A 137 17.21 4.55 9.80
CA GLY A 137 17.78 3.21 9.89
C GLY A 137 19.28 3.23 9.59
N VAL A 138 19.71 2.46 8.60
CA VAL A 138 21.11 2.43 8.14
C VAL A 138 21.42 3.49 7.04
N GLY A 139 20.43 4.34 6.67
CA GLY A 139 20.60 5.40 5.69
C GLY A 139 20.36 4.98 4.23
N SER A 140 19.66 3.85 3.97
CA SER A 140 19.43 3.35 2.62
C SER A 140 18.66 4.32 1.73
N LEU A 141 17.62 4.98 2.27
CA LEU A 141 16.81 5.94 1.54
C LEU A 141 17.59 7.20 1.21
N THR A 142 18.24 7.78 2.20
CA THR A 142 19.04 9.00 2.03
C THR A 142 20.20 8.79 1.08
N ALA A 143 20.97 7.70 1.20
CA ALA A 143 22.08 7.40 0.29
C ALA A 143 21.62 7.25 -1.17
N ALA A 144 20.51 6.56 -1.40
CA ALA A 144 19.91 6.42 -2.74
C ALA A 144 19.45 7.79 -3.30
N LEU A 145 18.90 8.67 -2.44
CA LEU A 145 18.44 9.99 -2.84
C LEU A 145 19.63 10.92 -3.19
N ILE A 146 20.70 10.89 -2.39
CA ILE A 146 21.94 11.62 -2.67
C ILE A 146 22.55 11.15 -4.01
N ALA A 147 22.67 9.84 -4.21
CA ALA A 147 23.18 9.27 -5.46
C ALA A 147 22.40 9.77 -6.69
N ARG A 148 21.07 9.88 -6.57
CA ARG A 148 20.21 10.42 -7.62
C ARG A 148 20.45 11.90 -7.89
N PHE A 149 20.62 12.73 -6.85
CA PHE A 149 20.81 14.16 -7.00
C PHE A 149 22.21 14.52 -7.50
N VAL A 150 23.20 13.69 -7.18
CA VAL A 150 24.57 13.85 -7.69
C VAL A 150 24.70 13.38 -9.15
N GLY A 151 24.07 12.24 -9.51
CA GLY A 151 24.14 11.63 -10.85
C GLY A 151 23.00 12.06 -11.79
N GLY A 152 22.09 12.93 -11.38
CA GLY A 152 20.92 13.33 -12.15
C GLY A 152 21.19 14.41 -13.20
N PRO A 153 20.22 14.69 -14.09
CA PRO A 153 20.32 15.70 -15.14
C PRO A 153 20.45 17.14 -14.59
N ARG A 154 20.00 17.37 -13.37
CA ARG A 154 20.19 18.61 -12.59
C ARG A 154 21.00 18.27 -11.35
N THR A 155 22.33 18.26 -11.49
CA THR A 155 23.24 17.96 -10.38
C THR A 155 23.08 19.02 -9.29
N ALA A 156 22.81 18.56 -8.06
CA ALA A 156 22.85 19.43 -6.90
C ALA A 156 24.26 20.02 -6.71
N THR A 157 24.35 21.25 -6.23
CA THR A 157 25.62 21.88 -5.83
C THR A 157 25.83 21.76 -4.33
N ARG A 158 24.74 21.73 -3.57
CA ARG A 158 24.75 21.54 -2.12
C ARG A 158 23.61 20.64 -1.69
N ILE A 159 23.87 19.71 -0.79
CA ILE A 159 22.88 18.85 -0.15
C ILE A 159 23.08 18.95 1.37
N ARG A 160 21.99 19.15 2.10
CA ARG A 160 21.95 19.11 3.56
C ARG A 160 20.96 18.05 3.99
N ALA A 161 21.37 17.08 4.82
CA ALA A 161 20.52 16.01 5.30
C ALA A 161 20.40 16.05 6.83
N THR A 162 19.17 16.06 7.32
CA THR A 162 18.83 15.87 8.73
C THR A 162 18.19 14.51 8.90
N LEU A 163 18.82 13.65 9.73
CA LEU A 163 18.44 12.25 9.86
C LEU A 163 18.15 11.92 11.32
N TYR A 164 16.97 11.37 11.58
CA TYR A 164 16.59 10.92 12.93
C TYR A 164 16.65 9.40 13.01
N GLU A 165 17.35 8.87 14.01
CA GLU A 165 17.39 7.44 14.31
C GLU A 165 17.59 7.24 15.82
N ILE A 166 16.63 6.60 16.48
CA ILE A 166 16.61 6.43 17.92
C ILE A 166 17.45 5.22 18.38
N ASP A 167 17.57 4.19 17.53
CA ASP A 167 18.36 3.00 17.84
C ASP A 167 19.86 3.31 17.69
N SER A 168 20.62 3.08 18.75
CA SER A 168 22.05 3.44 18.79
C SER A 168 22.91 2.63 17.81
N ALA A 169 22.56 1.36 17.55
CA ALA A 169 23.29 0.50 16.61
C ALA A 169 23.01 0.91 15.17
N LEU A 170 21.75 1.24 14.86
CA LEU A 170 21.36 1.78 13.56
C LEU A 170 21.96 3.15 13.32
N ALA A 171 21.94 4.05 14.33
CA ALA A 171 22.54 5.37 14.24
C ALA A 171 24.05 5.31 13.97
N GLN A 172 24.78 4.36 14.58
CA GLN A 172 26.19 4.16 14.29
C GLN A 172 26.43 3.69 12.84
N ALA A 173 25.57 2.81 12.32
CA ALA A 173 25.65 2.38 10.92
C ALA A 173 25.29 3.52 9.95
N LEU A 174 24.31 4.36 10.32
CA LEU A 174 23.88 5.55 9.60
C LEU A 174 25.04 6.57 9.47
N GLU A 175 25.73 6.88 10.56
CA GLU A 175 26.90 7.77 10.56
C GLU A 175 27.95 7.33 9.55
N ARG A 176 28.28 6.03 9.52
CA ARG A 176 29.23 5.47 8.54
C ARG A 176 28.73 5.65 7.11
N THR A 177 27.43 5.39 6.88
CA THR A 177 26.83 5.55 5.56
C THR A 177 26.88 7.00 5.09
N MET A 178 26.63 7.96 5.98
CA MET A 178 26.68 9.38 5.64
C MET A 178 28.12 9.85 5.40
N ALA A 179 29.09 9.35 6.14
CA ALA A 179 30.50 9.61 5.86
C ALA A 179 30.95 9.10 4.48
N ASP A 180 30.56 7.85 4.12
CA ASP A 180 30.81 7.27 2.79
C ASP A 180 30.16 8.12 1.67
N CYS A 181 28.95 8.64 1.90
CA CYS A 181 28.27 9.55 0.98
C CYS A 181 29.01 10.89 0.86
N ALA A 182 29.53 11.45 1.95
CA ALA A 182 30.27 12.71 1.95
C ALA A 182 31.54 12.62 1.11
N GLU A 183 32.29 11.53 1.24
CA GLU A 183 33.48 11.29 0.41
C GLU A 183 33.14 11.25 -1.08
N LEU A 184 32.06 10.54 -1.45
CA LEU A 184 31.62 10.44 -2.84
C LEU A 184 31.11 11.78 -3.37
N CYS A 185 30.34 12.54 -2.60
CA CYS A 185 29.87 13.87 -2.97
C CYS A 185 31.04 14.80 -3.25
N ALA A 186 32.08 14.80 -2.39
CA ALA A 186 33.28 15.60 -2.57
C ALA A 186 33.98 15.26 -3.88
N THR A 187 34.08 13.97 -4.26
CA THR A 187 34.69 13.58 -5.56
C THR A 187 33.84 14.04 -6.77
N CYS A 188 32.56 14.36 -6.57
CA CYS A 188 31.66 14.88 -7.60
C CYS A 188 31.53 16.41 -7.57
N GLY A 189 32.27 17.11 -6.71
CA GLY A 189 32.18 18.56 -6.54
C GLY A 189 30.88 19.04 -5.90
N VAL A 190 30.17 18.18 -5.16
CA VAL A 190 28.94 18.50 -4.44
C VAL A 190 29.23 18.69 -2.97
N MET A 191 28.82 19.82 -2.40
CA MET A 191 28.92 20.06 -0.96
C MET A 191 27.82 19.24 -0.26
N PHE A 192 28.20 18.34 0.63
CA PHE A 192 27.27 17.54 1.42
C PHE A 192 27.51 17.76 2.91
N GLU A 193 26.45 18.16 3.60
CA GLU A 193 26.40 18.36 5.04
C GLU A 193 25.32 17.46 5.62
N TYR A 194 25.57 16.83 6.77
CA TYR A 194 24.58 15.99 7.42
C TYR A 194 24.61 16.11 8.93
N GLU A 195 23.46 15.88 9.53
CA GLU A 195 23.29 15.80 10.97
C GLU A 195 22.50 14.53 11.32
N VAL A 196 23.09 13.64 12.13
CA VAL A 196 22.42 12.44 12.66
C VAL A 196 21.98 12.72 14.09
N LEU A 197 20.66 12.72 14.30
CA LEU A 197 20.01 13.03 15.57
C LEU A 197 19.53 11.75 16.23
N ARG A 198 20.12 11.41 17.39
CA ARG A 198 19.76 10.20 18.17
C ARG A 198 18.65 10.52 19.17
N GLU A 199 17.51 10.98 18.65
CA GLU A 199 16.36 11.39 19.44
C GLU A 199 15.04 10.98 18.77
N ASP A 200 13.95 11.02 19.54
CA ASP A 200 12.61 10.75 18.99
C ASP A 200 12.21 11.89 18.06
N PHE A 201 11.98 11.53 16.79
CA PHE A 201 11.56 12.48 15.77
C PHE A 201 10.28 13.23 16.12
N LEU A 202 9.28 12.55 16.70
CA LEU A 202 7.99 13.18 17.00
C LEU A 202 8.13 14.27 18.07
N GLY A 203 8.95 14.02 19.09
CA GLY A 203 9.26 15.01 20.12
C GLY A 203 10.03 16.21 19.55
N ALA A 204 11.09 15.94 18.79
CA ALA A 204 11.92 16.97 18.17
C ALA A 204 11.13 17.83 17.17
N ALA A 205 10.31 17.20 16.32
CA ALA A 205 9.46 17.88 15.34
C ALA A 205 8.39 18.75 16.01
N ALA A 206 7.75 18.25 17.08
CA ALA A 206 6.79 19.03 17.84
C ALA A 206 7.43 20.27 18.48
N ALA A 207 8.62 20.12 19.06
CA ALA A 207 9.40 21.24 19.62
C ALA A 207 9.75 22.27 18.55
N ALA A 208 10.23 21.83 17.37
CA ALA A 208 10.57 22.72 16.26
C ALA A 208 9.37 23.50 15.72
N LEU A 209 8.17 22.92 15.76
CA LEU A 209 6.93 23.57 15.31
C LEU A 209 6.33 24.53 16.34
N THR A 210 6.57 24.29 17.63
CA THR A 210 5.99 25.11 18.73
C THR A 210 6.91 26.22 19.24
N LEU A 211 8.22 26.02 19.14
CA LEU A 211 9.25 26.95 19.60
C LEU A 211 10.23 27.25 18.47
N PRO A 212 9.89 28.11 17.51
CA PRO A 212 10.83 28.51 16.49
C PRO A 212 11.95 29.33 17.12
N LEU A 213 13.06 28.68 17.49
CA LEU A 213 14.27 29.34 17.92
C LEU A 213 14.86 30.06 16.71
N ALA A 214 15.00 31.38 16.81
CA ALA A 214 15.63 32.19 15.78
C ALA A 214 17.05 31.65 15.49
N GLY A 215 17.26 31.17 14.25
CA GLY A 215 18.56 30.67 13.78
C GLY A 215 18.70 29.15 13.67
N THR A 216 17.74 28.33 14.14
CA THR A 216 17.74 26.88 13.93
C THR A 216 16.71 26.51 12.84
N SER A 217 17.16 26.38 11.60
CA SER A 217 16.34 26.01 10.45
C SER A 217 16.06 24.50 10.43
N ARG A 218 15.42 23.96 11.48
CA ARG A 218 14.88 22.58 11.48
C ARG A 218 13.51 22.46 10.79
N THR A 219 13.05 23.51 10.19
CA THR A 219 11.86 23.60 9.33
C THR A 219 12.31 23.99 7.93
N ASP A 220 11.51 23.73 6.91
CA ASP A 220 11.77 24.14 5.53
C ASP A 220 12.66 23.17 4.73
N PHE A 221 12.28 21.87 4.76
CA PHE A 221 12.91 20.86 3.90
C PHE A 221 12.35 20.92 2.47
N ASP A 222 13.24 20.67 1.49
CA ASP A 222 12.85 20.51 0.08
C ASP A 222 12.32 19.11 -0.18
N CYS A 223 12.94 18.10 0.44
CA CYS A 223 12.61 16.70 0.27
C CYS A 223 12.46 15.99 1.61
N VAL A 224 11.42 15.21 1.74
CA VAL A 224 11.22 14.26 2.83
C VAL A 224 11.12 12.85 2.26
N ILE A 225 11.94 11.92 2.76
CA ILE A 225 11.86 10.52 2.37
C ILE A 225 11.68 9.66 3.62
N LEU A 226 10.67 8.77 3.64
CA LEU A 226 10.28 8.06 4.86
C LEU A 226 9.94 6.59 4.62
N ASN A 227 10.42 5.74 5.52
CA ASN A 227 9.83 4.44 5.83
C ASN A 227 9.57 4.42 7.35
N PRO A 228 8.47 5.02 7.82
CA PRO A 228 8.21 5.23 9.25
C PRO A 228 7.80 3.93 9.94
N PRO A 229 7.93 3.82 11.28
CA PRO A 229 7.56 2.62 12.02
C PRO A 229 6.03 2.35 12.00
N TYR A 230 5.64 1.06 11.84
CA TYR A 230 4.24 0.63 11.70
C TYR A 230 3.64 0.14 13.03
N ARG A 231 3.49 1.01 14.01
CA ARG A 231 2.94 0.67 15.33
C ARG A 231 1.75 1.53 15.72
N LYS A 232 0.79 0.95 16.44
CA LYS A 232 -0.32 1.71 17.04
C LYS A 232 0.19 2.57 18.19
N ILE A 233 -0.41 3.73 18.36
CA ILE A 233 -0.14 4.65 19.46
C ILE A 233 -1.13 4.36 20.59
N ASN A 234 -0.62 4.07 21.79
CA ASN A 234 -1.44 3.87 22.97
C ASN A 234 -2.07 5.20 23.42
N GLY A 235 -3.31 5.13 23.90
CA GLY A 235 -4.09 6.32 24.27
C GLY A 235 -3.45 7.19 25.34
N GLU A 236 -2.73 6.60 26.29
CA GLU A 236 -2.10 7.27 27.44
C GLU A 236 -0.60 7.50 27.28
N SER A 237 -0.04 7.19 26.08
CA SER A 237 1.40 7.32 25.84
C SER A 237 1.87 8.77 25.79
N GLU A 238 3.16 8.98 26.05
CA GLU A 238 3.83 10.27 25.86
C GLU A 238 3.70 10.76 24.42
N THR A 239 3.87 9.86 23.45
CA THR A 239 3.65 10.14 22.02
C THR A 239 2.25 10.75 21.79
N ARG A 240 1.21 10.23 22.43
CA ARG A 240 -0.15 10.78 22.31
C ARG A 240 -0.22 12.22 22.83
N ARG A 241 0.43 12.51 23.95
CA ARG A 241 0.47 13.87 24.55
C ARG A 241 1.20 14.85 23.65
N ILE A 242 2.35 14.45 23.10
CA ILE A 242 3.14 15.26 22.15
C ILE A 242 2.30 15.61 20.90
N LEU A 243 1.64 14.62 20.30
CA LEU A 243 0.79 14.82 19.12
C LEU A 243 -0.40 15.73 19.40
N THR A 244 -1.06 15.56 20.56
CA THR A 244 -2.18 16.40 20.98
C THR A 244 -1.74 17.86 21.16
N ALA A 245 -0.59 18.10 21.78
CA ALA A 245 -0.01 19.44 21.94
C ALA A 245 0.34 20.09 20.58
N ALA A 246 0.76 19.28 19.59
CA ALA A 246 1.03 19.73 18.22
C ALA A 246 -0.24 19.83 17.33
N GLY A 247 -1.43 19.58 17.88
CA GLY A 247 -2.70 19.60 17.14
C GLY A 247 -2.81 18.48 16.09
N ILE A 248 -2.18 17.32 16.34
CA ILE A 248 -2.19 16.17 15.43
C ILE A 248 -2.97 15.02 16.02
N GLU A 249 -3.98 14.56 15.31
CA GLU A 249 -4.74 13.36 15.65
C GLU A 249 -4.29 12.17 14.79
N ALA A 250 -3.48 11.28 15.38
CA ALA A 250 -2.98 10.08 14.72
C ALA A 250 -3.03 8.88 15.67
N ASN A 251 -3.48 7.73 15.19
CA ASN A 251 -3.63 6.50 15.96
C ASN A 251 -2.51 5.48 15.67
N ASN A 252 -1.60 5.81 14.75
CA ASN A 252 -0.50 4.96 14.34
C ASN A 252 0.76 5.81 14.11
N LEU A 253 1.94 5.28 14.44
CA LEU A 253 3.20 6.02 14.33
C LEU A 253 3.44 6.51 12.91
N TYR A 254 3.25 5.67 11.87
CA TYR A 254 3.50 6.11 10.50
C TYR A 254 2.66 7.33 10.09
N SER A 255 1.40 7.39 10.53
CA SER A 255 0.56 8.56 10.25
C SER A 255 0.99 9.80 11.03
N ALA A 256 1.53 9.63 12.24
CA ALA A 256 2.12 10.71 13.02
C ALA A 256 3.40 11.27 12.36
N PHE A 257 4.29 10.38 11.92
CA PHE A 257 5.51 10.76 11.18
C PHE A 257 5.17 11.54 9.91
N LEU A 258 4.24 11.05 9.11
CA LEU A 258 3.79 11.74 7.89
C LEU A 258 3.20 13.12 8.19
N ALA A 259 2.34 13.24 9.22
CA ALA A 259 1.72 14.50 9.59
C ALA A 259 2.74 15.54 10.09
N MET A 260 3.73 15.11 10.86
CA MET A 260 4.83 15.98 11.31
C MET A 260 5.72 16.38 10.14
N ALA A 261 6.17 15.43 9.33
CA ALA A 261 7.04 15.67 8.18
C ALA A 261 6.41 16.63 7.15
N ALA A 262 5.10 16.49 6.89
CA ALA A 262 4.37 17.40 6.01
C ALA A 262 4.37 18.86 6.50
N ARG A 263 4.44 19.08 7.82
CA ARG A 263 4.52 20.43 8.41
C ARG A 263 5.92 21.04 8.30
N LEU A 264 6.95 20.19 8.23
CA LEU A 264 8.35 20.61 8.15
C LEU A 264 8.83 20.86 6.70
N LEU A 265 8.04 20.50 5.69
CA LEU A 265 8.34 20.79 4.28
C LEU A 265 8.18 22.27 3.97
N LYS A 266 8.94 22.78 2.99
CA LYS A 266 8.68 24.08 2.33
C LYS A 266 7.41 24.00 1.48
N GLN A 267 6.85 25.16 1.14
CA GLN A 267 5.86 25.24 0.06
C GLN A 267 6.51 24.77 -1.26
N GLY A 268 5.87 23.83 -1.94
CA GLY A 268 6.44 23.14 -3.11
C GLY A 268 7.41 21.99 -2.77
N GLY A 269 7.72 21.77 -1.50
CA GLY A 269 8.54 20.62 -1.08
C GLY A 269 7.84 19.28 -1.30
N GLU A 270 8.65 18.23 -1.49
CA GLU A 270 8.22 16.92 -1.93
C GLU A 270 8.37 15.87 -0.80
N LEU A 271 7.39 15.00 -0.66
CA LEU A 271 7.41 13.87 0.26
C LEU A 271 7.21 12.57 -0.51
N VAL A 272 8.13 11.62 -0.31
CA VAL A 272 7.97 10.23 -0.75
C VAL A 272 8.02 9.31 0.46
N ALA A 273 7.01 8.48 0.60
CA ALA A 273 6.94 7.54 1.71
C ALA A 273 6.45 6.17 1.27
N ILE A 274 6.94 5.13 1.98
CA ILE A 274 6.36 3.80 1.93
C ILE A 274 5.61 3.54 3.24
N THR A 275 4.35 3.15 3.15
CA THR A 275 3.49 2.95 4.32
C THR A 275 2.46 1.85 4.07
N PRO A 276 1.82 1.31 5.13
CA PRO A 276 0.65 0.48 4.94
C PRO A 276 -0.47 1.23 4.23
N ARG A 277 -1.15 0.56 3.30
CA ARG A 277 -2.30 1.09 2.54
C ARG A 277 -3.50 1.45 3.45
N SER A 278 -3.50 1.00 4.70
CA SER A 278 -4.62 1.19 5.63
C SER A 278 -5.02 2.65 5.87
N PHE A 279 -4.13 3.63 5.68
CA PHE A 279 -4.52 5.03 5.80
C PHE A 279 -5.46 5.50 4.69
N CYS A 280 -5.48 4.84 3.53
CA CYS A 280 -6.26 5.26 2.38
C CYS A 280 -7.76 5.30 2.69
N ASN A 281 -8.29 4.31 3.43
CA ASN A 281 -9.73 4.20 3.70
C ASN A 281 -10.09 3.88 5.16
N GLY A 282 -9.10 3.51 6.00
CA GLY A 282 -9.36 3.13 7.38
C GLY A 282 -10.07 4.21 8.18
N PRO A 283 -11.13 3.86 8.96
CA PRO A 283 -11.92 4.83 9.71
C PRO A 283 -11.10 5.59 10.76
N TYR A 284 -10.11 4.91 11.34
CA TYR A 284 -9.22 5.49 12.34
C TYR A 284 -8.22 6.51 11.76
N PHE A 285 -8.13 6.65 10.44
CA PHE A 285 -7.23 7.57 9.75
C PHE A 285 -7.96 8.79 9.16
N LYS A 286 -9.25 8.97 9.43
CA LYS A 286 -10.04 10.09 8.91
C LYS A 286 -9.43 11.45 9.28
N ALA A 287 -9.11 11.65 10.54
CA ALA A 287 -8.51 12.91 11.02
C ALA A 287 -7.13 13.14 10.38
N PHE A 288 -6.29 12.11 10.33
CA PHE A 288 -5.01 12.16 9.62
C PHE A 288 -5.17 12.54 8.14
N ARG A 289 -6.07 11.88 7.38
CA ARG A 289 -6.28 12.20 5.96
C ARG A 289 -6.69 13.65 5.75
N ARG A 290 -7.63 14.15 6.54
CA ARG A 290 -8.09 15.55 6.47
C ARG A 290 -6.96 16.53 6.73
N ASP A 291 -6.16 16.29 7.77
CA ASP A 291 -5.02 17.13 8.09
C ASP A 291 -3.92 17.05 7.04
N PHE A 292 -3.53 15.84 6.61
CA PHE A 292 -2.48 15.63 5.63
C PHE A 292 -2.83 16.24 4.26
N PHE A 293 -4.00 15.93 3.72
CA PHE A 293 -4.44 16.44 2.41
C PHE A 293 -4.92 17.90 2.43
N SER A 294 -5.04 18.52 3.60
CA SER A 294 -5.18 19.98 3.69
C SER A 294 -3.88 20.72 3.38
N ARG A 295 -2.75 20.05 3.43
CA ARG A 295 -1.39 20.61 3.23
C ARG A 295 -0.70 20.04 2.01
N MET A 296 -0.92 18.76 1.74
CA MET A 296 -0.24 17.97 0.74
C MET A 296 -1.18 17.59 -0.39
N THR A 297 -0.68 17.64 -1.59
CA THR A 297 -1.39 17.16 -2.78
C THR A 297 -0.70 15.91 -3.31
N LEU A 298 -1.47 14.86 -3.53
CA LEU A 298 -0.99 13.59 -4.06
C LEU A 298 -0.65 13.73 -5.54
N ASP A 299 0.52 13.23 -5.95
CA ASP A 299 0.97 13.26 -7.35
C ASP A 299 1.13 11.84 -7.92
N ARG A 300 1.69 10.92 -7.13
CA ARG A 300 1.92 9.53 -7.58
C ARG A 300 1.58 8.53 -6.49
N LEU A 301 1.13 7.34 -6.93
CA LEU A 301 0.93 6.15 -6.12
C LEU A 301 1.58 4.95 -6.78
N HIS A 302 2.18 4.07 -5.99
CA HIS A 302 2.67 2.77 -6.46
C HIS A 302 2.26 1.66 -5.51
N VAL A 303 1.78 0.55 -6.06
CA VAL A 303 1.41 -0.65 -5.31
C VAL A 303 2.16 -1.86 -5.84
N TYR A 304 2.58 -2.74 -4.92
CA TYR A 304 3.08 -4.06 -5.31
C TYR A 304 1.91 -5.04 -5.38
N GLU A 305 1.84 -5.81 -6.48
CA GLU A 305 0.78 -6.80 -6.69
C GLU A 305 0.85 -7.95 -5.67
N SER A 306 2.05 -8.24 -5.16
CA SER A 306 2.28 -9.24 -4.13
C SER A 306 2.84 -8.63 -2.84
N ARG A 307 2.24 -8.97 -1.69
CA ARG A 307 2.69 -8.54 -0.35
C ARG A 307 4.10 -9.01 -0.01
N SER A 308 4.48 -10.19 -0.48
CA SER A 308 5.76 -10.82 -0.15
C SER A 308 6.96 -10.25 -0.90
N HIS A 309 6.76 -9.40 -1.91
CA HIS A 309 7.85 -8.95 -2.78
C HIS A 309 8.54 -7.67 -2.33
N ALA A 310 7.85 -6.78 -1.60
CA ALA A 310 8.43 -5.53 -1.13
C ALA A 310 9.44 -5.73 0.02
N PHE A 311 9.13 -6.62 0.96
CA PHE A 311 9.92 -6.92 2.16
C PHE A 311 10.04 -8.44 2.39
N ARG A 312 10.60 -9.16 1.42
CA ARG A 312 10.77 -10.63 1.49
C ARG A 312 11.54 -11.10 2.72
N ASP A 313 12.54 -10.32 3.11
CA ASP A 313 13.44 -10.68 4.21
C ASP A 313 12.82 -10.43 5.60
N ASP A 314 11.69 -9.72 5.69
CA ASP A 314 11.14 -9.20 6.95
C ASP A 314 9.73 -9.70 7.30
N GLU A 315 9.15 -10.66 6.53
CA GLU A 315 7.82 -11.26 6.74
C GLU A 315 6.67 -10.24 6.94
N VAL A 316 6.74 -9.05 6.31
CA VAL A 316 5.72 -8.01 6.43
C VAL A 316 4.46 -8.44 5.68
N LEU A 317 3.44 -8.84 6.43
CA LEU A 317 2.13 -9.27 5.90
C LEU A 317 1.21 -8.11 5.47
N GLN A 318 1.66 -6.86 5.61
CA GLN A 318 0.83 -5.68 5.29
C GLN A 318 1.00 -5.28 3.82
N GLU A 319 -0.10 -4.84 3.21
CA GLU A 319 -0.08 -4.24 1.88
C GLU A 319 0.52 -2.84 1.97
N ASN A 320 1.74 -2.69 1.44
CA ASN A 320 2.43 -1.41 1.43
C ASN A 320 2.14 -0.63 0.14
N LEU A 321 2.07 0.68 0.31
CA LEU A 321 1.89 1.67 -0.73
C LEU A 321 3.08 2.63 -0.70
N ILE A 322 3.68 2.91 -1.86
CA ILE A 322 4.61 4.03 -2.02
C ILE A 322 3.84 5.19 -2.63
N PHE A 323 4.01 6.38 -2.09
CA PHE A 323 3.37 7.55 -2.65
C PHE A 323 4.29 8.77 -2.65
N HIS A 324 4.06 9.64 -3.61
CA HIS A 324 4.66 10.96 -3.72
C HIS A 324 3.58 12.03 -3.54
N ALA A 325 3.85 13.00 -2.69
CA ALA A 325 2.98 14.13 -2.44
C ALA A 325 3.80 15.42 -2.39
N VAL A 326 3.20 16.52 -2.81
CA VAL A 326 3.82 17.85 -2.85
C VAL A 326 3.09 18.78 -1.87
N ARG A 327 3.82 19.59 -1.11
CA ARG A 327 3.22 20.61 -0.25
C ARG A 327 2.68 21.76 -1.10
N THR A 328 1.46 21.64 -1.56
CA THR A 328 0.78 22.62 -2.39
C THR A 328 -0.74 22.50 -2.26
N GLN A 329 -1.45 23.59 -2.49
CA GLN A 329 -2.91 23.59 -2.62
C GLN A 329 -3.38 23.37 -4.07
N LYS A 330 -2.46 23.47 -5.04
CA LYS A 330 -2.78 23.25 -6.46
C LYS A 330 -2.85 21.75 -6.72
N ARG A 331 -4.05 21.24 -6.97
CA ARG A 331 -4.27 19.84 -7.36
C ARG A 331 -3.90 19.63 -8.83
N PRO A 332 -3.20 18.55 -9.20
CA PRO A 332 -2.99 18.19 -10.59
C PRO A 332 -4.31 17.66 -11.20
N ASP A 333 -4.42 17.65 -12.51
CA ASP A 333 -5.57 17.09 -13.21
C ASP A 333 -5.68 15.57 -12.98
N ALA A 334 -4.54 14.91 -12.84
CA ALA A 334 -4.47 13.46 -12.64
C ALA A 334 -3.32 13.04 -11.71
N VAL A 335 -3.54 11.96 -10.99
CA VAL A 335 -2.53 11.21 -10.21
C VAL A 335 -1.97 10.10 -11.09
N VAL A 336 -0.65 9.90 -11.07
CA VAL A 336 -0.02 8.74 -11.72
C VAL A 336 -0.07 7.56 -10.76
N ILE A 337 -0.83 6.53 -11.11
CA ILE A 337 -0.86 5.27 -10.37
C ILE A 337 -0.04 4.25 -11.11
N SER A 338 0.78 3.48 -10.39
CA SER A 338 1.59 2.41 -10.97
C SER A 338 1.49 1.14 -10.13
N SER A 339 1.62 -0.01 -10.80
CA SER A 339 1.75 -1.31 -10.14
C SER A 339 2.90 -2.12 -10.71
N SER A 340 3.49 -2.99 -9.90
CA SER A 340 4.53 -3.92 -10.32
C SER A 340 4.45 -5.22 -9.52
N LEU A 341 5.01 -6.29 -10.08
CA LEU A 341 5.15 -7.58 -9.38
C LEU A 341 6.11 -7.48 -8.19
N GLY A 342 7.06 -6.55 -8.23
CA GLY A 342 8.02 -6.33 -7.17
C GLY A 342 8.99 -5.19 -7.49
N PRO A 343 9.93 -4.87 -6.58
CA PRO A 343 10.83 -3.71 -6.73
C PRO A 343 11.78 -3.79 -7.93
N LEU A 344 12.00 -4.98 -8.47
CA LEU A 344 12.87 -5.24 -9.63
C LEU A 344 12.09 -5.50 -10.92
N ASP A 345 10.78 -5.22 -10.94
CA ASP A 345 9.98 -5.37 -12.15
C ASP A 345 10.46 -4.40 -13.24
N PRO A 346 10.90 -4.90 -14.40
CA PRO A 346 11.44 -4.05 -15.46
C PRO A 346 10.36 -3.26 -16.22
N SER A 347 9.09 -3.59 -16.00
CA SER A 347 7.97 -3.02 -16.76
C SER A 347 6.76 -2.75 -15.88
N PRO A 348 6.89 -1.85 -14.88
CA PRO A 348 5.75 -1.48 -14.06
C PRO A 348 4.64 -0.90 -14.95
N ARG A 349 3.41 -1.32 -14.70
CA ARG A 349 2.26 -0.73 -15.37
C ARG A 349 1.98 0.64 -14.80
N MET A 350 1.55 1.59 -15.64
CA MET A 350 1.29 2.97 -15.23
C MET A 350 0.00 3.50 -15.87
N TRP A 351 -0.79 4.22 -15.07
CA TRP A 351 -2.03 4.88 -15.50
C TRP A 351 -2.08 6.31 -14.98
N ARG A 352 -2.80 7.15 -15.70
CA ARG A 352 -3.19 8.47 -15.22
C ARG A 352 -4.68 8.40 -14.85
N VAL A 353 -4.98 8.68 -13.60
CA VAL A 353 -6.35 8.67 -13.06
C VAL A 353 -6.68 10.09 -12.64
N SER A 354 -7.88 10.58 -12.94
CA SER A 354 -8.34 11.90 -12.51
C SER A 354 -8.12 12.06 -11.00
N TYR A 355 -7.66 13.22 -10.58
CA TYR A 355 -7.46 13.49 -9.15
C TYR A 355 -8.76 13.29 -8.35
N ALA A 356 -9.90 13.64 -8.95
CA ALA A 356 -11.22 13.51 -8.34
C ALA A 356 -11.63 12.04 -8.13
N ASP A 357 -11.18 11.13 -8.98
CA ASP A 357 -11.45 9.69 -8.84
C ASP A 357 -10.55 9.04 -7.78
N VAL A 358 -9.37 9.61 -7.55
CA VAL A 358 -8.46 9.15 -6.48
C VAL A 358 -8.88 9.71 -5.12
N ILE A 359 -9.21 11.00 -5.05
CA ILE A 359 -9.71 11.66 -3.83
C ILE A 359 -10.91 12.51 -4.22
N HIS A 360 -12.10 11.97 -3.99
CA HIS A 360 -13.33 12.64 -4.38
C HIS A 360 -13.50 13.97 -3.63
N PRO A 361 -13.72 15.11 -4.31
CA PRO A 361 -13.72 16.45 -3.71
C PRO A 361 -14.85 16.69 -2.69
N ARG A 362 -15.93 15.91 -2.77
CA ARG A 362 -17.07 15.97 -1.85
C ARG A 362 -17.01 14.92 -0.74
N ASP A 363 -15.98 14.08 -0.70
CA ASP A 363 -15.84 13.09 0.36
C ASP A 363 -15.27 13.77 1.63
N PRO A 364 -16.07 13.90 2.72
CA PRO A 364 -15.61 14.54 3.95
C PRO A 364 -14.57 13.71 4.70
N GLU A 365 -14.33 12.47 4.29
CA GLU A 365 -13.34 11.57 4.89
C GLU A 365 -12.03 11.52 4.11
N MET A 366 -11.97 12.15 2.92
CA MET A 366 -10.79 12.19 2.05
C MET A 366 -10.22 10.79 1.78
N VAL A 367 -11.10 9.82 1.47
CA VAL A 367 -10.69 8.45 1.13
C VAL A 367 -9.86 8.46 -0.14
N VAL A 368 -8.75 7.69 -0.12
CA VAL A 368 -7.88 7.52 -1.28
C VAL A 368 -8.24 6.21 -1.98
N HIS A 369 -8.75 6.33 -3.19
CA HIS A 369 -9.07 5.19 -4.06
C HIS A 369 -7.82 4.78 -4.83
N VAL A 370 -7.40 3.53 -4.67
CA VAL A 370 -6.21 3.01 -5.34
C VAL A 370 -6.62 2.15 -6.53
N ILE A 371 -6.73 2.77 -7.69
CA ILE A 371 -7.15 2.15 -8.95
C ILE A 371 -5.90 1.60 -9.64
N ALA A 372 -5.60 0.33 -9.42
CA ALA A 372 -4.32 -0.26 -9.81
C ALA A 372 -4.28 -0.88 -11.23
N ASP A 373 -5.42 -0.96 -11.91
CA ASP A 373 -5.52 -1.54 -13.26
C ASP A 373 -6.77 -1.03 -14.03
N GLU A 374 -6.91 -1.46 -15.27
CA GLU A 374 -8.04 -1.07 -16.13
C GLU A 374 -9.38 -1.63 -15.62
N ALA A 375 -9.39 -2.84 -15.06
CA ALA A 375 -10.60 -3.43 -14.49
C ALA A 375 -11.07 -2.60 -13.28
N GLY A 376 -10.12 -2.17 -12.42
CA GLY A 376 -10.41 -1.26 -11.32
C GLY A 376 -10.98 0.08 -11.78
N ARG A 377 -10.46 0.65 -12.90
CA ARG A 377 -11.00 1.88 -13.48
C ARG A 377 -12.42 1.69 -13.99
N LYS A 378 -12.67 0.62 -14.77
CA LYS A 378 -14.03 0.30 -15.24
C LYS A 378 -15.00 0.11 -14.07
N ALA A 379 -14.57 -0.59 -13.02
CA ALA A 379 -15.39 -0.78 -11.83
C ALA A 379 -15.67 0.54 -11.09
N ALA A 380 -14.74 1.47 -11.06
CA ALA A 380 -14.95 2.81 -10.49
C ALA A 380 -15.93 3.62 -11.34
N ASP A 381 -15.76 3.64 -12.67
CA ASP A 381 -16.64 4.34 -13.62
C ASP A 381 -18.10 3.85 -13.48
N VAL A 382 -18.30 2.54 -13.32
CA VAL A 382 -19.63 1.95 -13.09
C VAL A 382 -20.15 2.32 -11.70
N ALA A 383 -19.30 2.25 -10.67
CA ALA A 383 -19.70 2.58 -9.30
C ALA A 383 -20.16 4.04 -9.16
N ASP A 384 -19.59 4.97 -9.95
CA ASP A 384 -20.01 6.37 -9.99
C ASP A 384 -21.41 6.55 -10.58
N GLN A 385 -21.87 5.61 -11.41
CA GLN A 385 -23.25 5.57 -11.95
C GLN A 385 -24.26 4.97 -10.97
N LEU A 386 -23.79 4.21 -9.96
CA LEU A 386 -24.64 3.67 -8.92
C LEU A 386 -25.13 4.81 -8.00
N SER A 387 -26.44 4.97 -7.92
CA SER A 387 -27.06 6.15 -7.28
C SER A 387 -27.40 5.94 -5.81
N CYS A 388 -27.49 4.68 -5.33
CA CYS A 388 -28.02 4.37 -4.00
C CYS A 388 -26.93 4.10 -2.96
N SER A 389 -27.14 4.61 -1.76
CA SER A 389 -26.51 4.14 -0.53
C SER A 389 -27.36 3.07 0.14
N LEU A 390 -26.84 2.40 1.16
CA LEU A 390 -27.67 1.48 1.97
C LEU A 390 -28.85 2.18 2.64
N HIS A 391 -28.68 3.44 3.04
CA HIS A 391 -29.77 4.23 3.63
C HIS A 391 -30.90 4.45 2.63
N ASP A 392 -30.59 4.73 1.35
CA ASP A 392 -31.60 4.92 0.30
C ASP A 392 -32.37 3.63 0.01
N LEU A 393 -31.75 2.48 0.24
CA LEU A 393 -32.39 1.16 0.15
C LEU A 393 -33.20 0.78 1.42
N GLY A 394 -33.14 1.59 2.49
CA GLY A 394 -33.73 1.29 3.78
C GLY A 394 -32.97 0.19 4.55
N LEU A 395 -31.69 0.00 4.26
CA LEU A 395 -30.86 -1.08 4.78
C LEU A 395 -29.74 -0.58 5.70
N SER A 396 -29.33 -1.47 6.59
CA SER A 396 -28.17 -1.29 7.47
C SER A 396 -27.30 -2.54 7.49
N VAL A 397 -26.06 -2.39 7.93
CA VAL A 397 -25.11 -3.49 8.15
C VAL A 397 -24.63 -3.48 9.58
N SER A 398 -24.70 -4.62 10.25
CA SER A 398 -24.16 -4.84 11.59
C SER A 398 -23.16 -5.99 11.60
N THR A 399 -22.26 -5.99 12.60
CA THR A 399 -21.39 -7.14 12.85
C THR A 399 -22.12 -8.17 13.70
N GLY A 400 -21.87 -9.45 13.47
CA GLY A 400 -22.42 -10.55 14.26
C GLY A 400 -22.16 -10.34 15.76
N ARG A 401 -23.15 -10.63 16.58
CA ARG A 401 -23.15 -10.32 18.01
C ARG A 401 -22.46 -11.36 18.87
N VAL A 402 -22.33 -12.59 18.35
CA VAL A 402 -21.78 -13.71 19.14
C VAL A 402 -20.25 -13.67 19.06
N VAL A 403 -19.62 -13.56 20.22
CA VAL A 403 -18.16 -13.65 20.37
C VAL A 403 -17.86 -14.96 21.10
N ASP A 404 -17.26 -15.93 20.42
CA ASP A 404 -17.04 -17.31 20.89
C ASP A 404 -16.54 -17.41 22.34
N PHE A 405 -15.42 -16.75 22.65
CA PHE A 405 -14.80 -16.88 23.95
C PHE A 405 -15.65 -16.27 25.09
N ARG A 406 -16.52 -15.30 24.78
CA ARG A 406 -17.46 -14.68 25.74
C ARG A 406 -18.72 -15.51 25.90
N ALA A 407 -19.18 -16.14 24.80
CA ALA A 407 -20.41 -16.95 24.77
C ALA A 407 -20.16 -18.43 25.13
N ARG A 408 -18.93 -18.82 25.46
CA ARG A 408 -18.49 -20.20 25.65
C ARG A 408 -19.42 -21.08 26.51
N PRO A 409 -20.01 -20.63 27.62
CA PRO A 409 -20.92 -21.44 28.42
C PRO A 409 -22.22 -21.83 27.70
N TYR A 410 -22.61 -21.03 26.70
CA TYR A 410 -23.86 -21.18 25.97
C TYR A 410 -23.70 -21.95 24.66
N LEU A 411 -22.47 -22.20 24.22
CA LEU A 411 -22.19 -22.87 22.93
C LEU A 411 -22.51 -24.36 23.00
N ARG A 412 -23.01 -24.91 21.90
CA ARG A 412 -23.34 -26.34 21.72
C ARG A 412 -22.68 -26.87 20.46
N VAL A 413 -21.97 -27.99 20.60
CA VAL A 413 -21.33 -28.67 19.46
C VAL A 413 -22.41 -29.21 18.52
N ASN A 414 -23.43 -29.85 19.09
CA ASN A 414 -24.60 -30.32 18.35
C ASN A 414 -25.86 -29.54 18.78
N PRO A 415 -26.77 -29.23 17.85
CA PRO A 415 -28.05 -28.61 18.18
C PRO A 415 -28.87 -29.47 19.12
N ASP A 416 -29.58 -28.85 20.03
CA ASP A 416 -30.56 -29.48 20.93
C ASP A 416 -31.88 -28.68 20.92
N ALA A 417 -32.90 -29.17 21.62
CA ALA A 417 -34.24 -28.55 21.66
C ALA A 417 -34.27 -27.13 22.28
N ARG A 418 -33.17 -26.70 22.97
CA ARG A 418 -33.06 -25.41 23.62
C ARG A 418 -31.98 -24.51 22.95
N SER A 419 -31.51 -24.92 21.79
CA SER A 419 -30.51 -24.21 21.06
C SER A 419 -30.99 -23.78 19.68
N VAL A 420 -30.37 -22.72 19.17
CA VAL A 420 -30.63 -22.15 17.85
C VAL A 420 -29.34 -22.13 17.03
N PRO A 421 -29.43 -22.00 15.69
CA PRO A 421 -28.24 -21.95 14.82
C PRO A 421 -27.25 -20.87 15.24
N LEU A 422 -25.99 -21.23 15.22
CA LEU A 422 -24.86 -20.31 15.29
C LEU A 422 -24.09 -20.38 13.98
N ILE A 423 -24.10 -19.28 13.24
CA ILE A 423 -23.55 -19.20 11.90
C ILE A 423 -22.15 -18.56 11.95
N TYR A 424 -21.20 -19.21 11.29
CA TYR A 424 -19.81 -18.83 11.14
C TYR A 424 -19.44 -18.61 9.66
N PRO A 425 -18.28 -18.05 9.35
CA PRO A 425 -17.82 -17.89 7.96
C PRO A 425 -17.76 -19.19 7.15
N PHE A 426 -17.50 -20.33 7.79
CA PHE A 426 -17.45 -21.63 7.10
C PHE A 426 -18.84 -22.19 6.71
N ASN A 427 -19.91 -21.59 7.21
CA ASN A 427 -21.28 -21.93 6.81
C ASN A 427 -21.70 -21.29 5.48
N LEU A 428 -20.90 -20.36 4.93
CA LEU A 428 -21.21 -19.67 3.68
C LEU A 428 -20.74 -20.54 2.50
N GLU A 429 -21.67 -21.10 1.74
CA GLU A 429 -21.40 -21.96 0.59
C GLU A 429 -22.33 -21.60 -0.57
N ASN A 430 -21.78 -21.48 -1.77
CA ASN A 430 -22.54 -21.32 -3.01
C ASN A 430 -23.62 -20.20 -2.96
N GLY A 431 -23.32 -19.11 -2.25
CA GLY A 431 -24.26 -17.98 -2.11
C GLY A 431 -25.34 -18.19 -1.05
N TYR A 432 -25.33 -19.30 -0.33
CA TYR A 432 -26.30 -19.62 0.74
C TYR A 432 -25.62 -19.96 2.06
N VAL A 433 -26.37 -19.80 3.15
CA VAL A 433 -25.94 -20.30 4.47
C VAL A 433 -26.36 -21.75 4.63
N VAL A 434 -25.40 -22.63 4.84
CA VAL A 434 -25.65 -24.08 5.06
C VAL A 434 -25.52 -24.39 6.55
N TRP A 435 -26.61 -24.90 7.14
CA TRP A 435 -26.66 -25.34 8.54
C TRP A 435 -27.64 -26.51 8.72
N PRO A 436 -27.36 -27.48 9.59
CA PRO A 436 -26.14 -27.63 10.36
C PRO A 436 -24.92 -28.06 9.52
N LYS A 437 -23.76 -27.55 9.86
CA LYS A 437 -22.49 -27.91 9.23
C LYS A 437 -21.45 -28.22 10.31
N PRO A 438 -21.10 -29.51 10.54
CA PRO A 438 -20.13 -29.89 11.54
C PRO A 438 -18.75 -29.26 11.30
N HIS A 439 -18.07 -28.88 12.38
CA HIS A 439 -16.73 -28.34 12.34
C HIS A 439 -15.90 -28.89 13.51
N PRO A 440 -14.64 -29.35 13.32
CA PRO A 440 -13.88 -30.04 14.36
C PRO A 440 -13.54 -29.19 15.59
N LYS A 441 -13.57 -27.86 15.45
CA LYS A 441 -13.17 -26.92 16.52
C LYS A 441 -14.25 -25.88 16.87
N LYS A 442 -15.41 -25.89 16.22
CA LYS A 442 -16.45 -24.88 16.42
C LYS A 442 -17.77 -25.52 16.78
N SER A 443 -18.49 -24.84 17.65
CA SER A 443 -19.87 -25.20 17.99
C SER A 443 -20.80 -24.83 16.86
N THR A 444 -21.87 -25.58 16.62
CA THR A 444 -22.83 -25.32 15.54
C THR A 444 -24.08 -24.59 16.02
N ALA A 445 -24.27 -24.52 17.35
CA ALA A 445 -25.47 -23.90 17.93
C ALA A 445 -25.14 -23.14 19.22
N ILE A 446 -26.08 -22.28 19.62
CA ILE A 446 -26.04 -21.50 20.86
C ILE A 446 -27.38 -21.67 21.61
N LYS A 447 -27.33 -21.79 22.94
CA LYS A 447 -28.51 -21.82 23.76
C LYS A 447 -29.39 -20.59 23.54
N SER A 448 -30.72 -20.80 23.49
CA SER A 448 -31.70 -19.74 23.46
C SER A 448 -32.30 -19.59 24.85
N GLU A 449 -31.81 -18.63 25.61
CA GLU A 449 -32.24 -18.31 26.97
C GLU A 449 -32.09 -16.80 27.25
N SER A 450 -32.59 -16.31 28.37
CA SER A 450 -32.55 -14.88 28.71
C SER A 450 -31.14 -14.28 28.66
N ALA A 451 -30.13 -15.04 29.09
CA ALA A 451 -28.72 -14.61 29.09
C ALA A 451 -28.10 -14.45 27.69
N THR A 452 -28.72 -15.01 26.67
CA THR A 452 -28.28 -14.94 25.26
C THR A 452 -29.20 -14.12 24.37
N ALA A 453 -30.29 -13.57 24.91
CA ALA A 453 -31.31 -12.87 24.13
C ALA A 453 -30.73 -11.73 23.28
N ASP A 454 -29.77 -10.95 23.82
CA ASP A 454 -29.11 -9.84 23.11
C ASP A 454 -28.14 -10.30 22.02
N LEU A 455 -27.73 -11.58 22.03
CA LEU A 455 -26.82 -12.17 21.07
C LEU A 455 -27.56 -12.73 19.84
N LEU A 456 -28.86 -12.95 19.98
CA LEU A 456 -29.72 -13.58 18.98
C LEU A 456 -30.58 -12.55 18.26
N ILE A 457 -30.93 -12.87 17.04
CA ILE A 457 -31.90 -12.11 16.23
C ILE A 457 -32.99 -13.04 15.73
N PRO A 458 -34.20 -12.54 15.40
CA PRO A 458 -35.24 -13.34 14.77
C PRO A 458 -34.74 -14.07 13.54
N SER A 459 -35.21 -15.30 13.31
CA SER A 459 -34.87 -16.05 12.09
C SER A 459 -35.70 -15.52 10.92
N GLU A 460 -35.15 -14.61 10.16
CA GLU A 460 -35.72 -13.97 8.99
C GLU A 460 -34.71 -14.00 7.84
N VAL A 461 -35.02 -13.48 6.68
CA VAL A 461 -34.10 -13.46 5.55
C VAL A 461 -33.02 -12.39 5.78
N TYR A 462 -31.74 -12.78 5.78
CA TYR A 462 -30.59 -11.89 5.93
C TYR A 462 -29.54 -12.17 4.86
N ILE A 463 -28.71 -11.17 4.57
CA ILE A 463 -27.47 -11.37 3.81
C ILE A 463 -26.34 -11.37 4.80
N VAL A 464 -25.52 -12.41 4.77
CA VAL A 464 -24.39 -12.58 5.67
C VAL A 464 -23.09 -12.47 4.87
N VAL A 465 -22.12 -11.68 5.34
CA VAL A 465 -20.86 -11.42 4.64
C VAL A 465 -19.69 -11.79 5.53
N LYS A 466 -18.75 -12.55 4.97
CA LYS A 466 -17.49 -12.91 5.63
C LYS A 466 -16.68 -11.64 5.94
N ARG A 467 -16.29 -11.47 7.20
CA ARG A 467 -15.57 -10.28 7.65
C ARG A 467 -14.06 -10.33 7.41
N PHE A 468 -13.46 -11.51 7.41
CA PHE A 468 -12.03 -11.69 7.16
C PHE A 468 -11.81 -12.37 5.82
N SER A 469 -11.13 -11.68 4.92
CA SER A 469 -10.70 -12.20 3.63
C SER A 469 -9.34 -11.62 3.28
N ALA A 470 -8.42 -12.46 2.80
CA ALA A 470 -7.12 -12.00 2.34
C ALA A 470 -7.23 -11.42 0.91
N LYS A 471 -6.27 -10.58 0.52
CA LYS A 471 -6.20 -10.01 -0.85
C LYS A 471 -6.05 -11.13 -1.90
N GLU A 472 -5.35 -12.17 -1.52
CA GLU A 472 -5.04 -13.34 -2.36
C GLU A 472 -6.23 -14.30 -2.51
N GLU A 473 -7.27 -14.17 -1.67
CA GLU A 473 -8.51 -14.93 -1.86
C GLU A 473 -9.17 -14.53 -3.19
N ARG A 474 -9.81 -15.49 -3.84
CA ARG A 474 -10.51 -15.29 -5.11
C ARG A 474 -11.45 -14.07 -5.07
N ARG A 475 -12.11 -13.86 -3.91
CA ARG A 475 -12.97 -12.70 -3.64
C ARG A 475 -12.70 -12.12 -2.26
N ARG A 476 -12.79 -10.80 -2.17
CA ARG A 476 -12.78 -10.07 -0.90
C ARG A 476 -14.16 -10.09 -0.26
N ILE A 477 -15.20 -9.85 -1.04
CA ILE A 477 -16.59 -9.95 -0.57
C ILE A 477 -17.08 -11.36 -0.84
N VAL A 478 -17.47 -12.06 0.23
CA VAL A 478 -18.13 -13.36 0.18
C VAL A 478 -19.45 -13.21 0.92
N ALA A 479 -20.55 -13.12 0.18
CA ALA A 479 -21.90 -12.95 0.68
C ALA A 479 -22.71 -14.24 0.52
N ALA A 480 -23.59 -14.50 1.47
CA ALA A 480 -24.51 -15.62 1.43
C ALA A 480 -25.88 -15.24 1.98
N LEU A 481 -26.91 -15.79 1.38
CA LEU A 481 -28.30 -15.63 1.80
C LEU A 481 -28.58 -16.58 2.98
N TYR A 482 -29.00 -16.05 4.13
CA TYR A 482 -29.60 -16.79 5.20
C TYR A 482 -31.12 -16.85 4.94
N ASP A 483 -31.64 -18.05 4.75
CA ASP A 483 -33.06 -18.29 4.44
C ASP A 483 -33.72 -19.12 5.56
N PRO A 484 -34.71 -18.57 6.28
CA PRO A 484 -35.43 -19.27 7.35
C PRO A 484 -36.23 -20.49 6.87
N ASP A 485 -36.57 -20.58 5.58
CA ASP A 485 -37.25 -21.75 5.04
C ASP A 485 -36.32 -22.96 4.91
N LEU A 486 -35.04 -22.70 4.70
CA LEU A 486 -33.99 -23.72 4.68
C LEU A 486 -33.51 -24.09 6.10
N ILE A 487 -33.53 -23.10 7.04
CA ILE A 487 -33.07 -23.24 8.41
C ILE A 487 -34.21 -22.90 9.36
N ARG A 488 -35.07 -23.88 9.62
CA ARG A 488 -36.31 -23.70 10.39
C ARG A 488 -36.06 -23.58 11.90
N CYS A 489 -35.82 -22.37 12.37
CA CYS A 489 -35.59 -22.04 13.78
C CYS A 489 -36.22 -20.68 14.12
N PRO A 490 -36.57 -20.41 15.38
CA PRO A 490 -37.20 -19.14 15.77
C PRO A 490 -36.24 -17.96 15.81
N ALA A 491 -34.95 -18.22 16.01
CA ALA A 491 -33.88 -17.22 16.12
C ALA A 491 -32.56 -17.76 15.58
N VAL A 492 -31.60 -16.89 15.36
CA VAL A 492 -30.24 -17.20 14.87
C VAL A 492 -29.19 -16.33 15.55
N GLY A 493 -28.01 -16.88 15.79
CA GLY A 493 -26.81 -16.16 16.19
C GLY A 493 -25.84 -16.03 15.03
N PHE A 494 -25.35 -14.83 14.75
CA PHE A 494 -24.22 -14.58 13.84
C PHE A 494 -22.96 -14.32 14.63
N GLU A 495 -21.90 -15.06 14.31
CA GLU A 495 -20.59 -14.92 14.97
C GLU A 495 -19.89 -13.67 14.49
N ASN A 496 -19.02 -13.06 15.30
CA ASN A 496 -18.43 -11.72 15.08
C ASN A 496 -17.44 -11.63 13.91
N HIS A 497 -17.08 -12.74 13.27
CA HIS A 497 -16.36 -12.77 12.00
C HIS A 497 -17.29 -12.69 10.77
N LEU A 498 -18.56 -12.38 11.01
CA LEU A 498 -19.56 -12.09 9.99
C LEU A 498 -20.12 -10.68 10.16
N ASN A 499 -20.47 -10.05 9.04
CA ASN A 499 -21.38 -8.92 9.00
C ASN A 499 -22.71 -9.40 8.43
N TYR A 500 -23.83 -8.75 8.77
CA TYR A 500 -25.13 -9.07 8.22
C TYR A 500 -25.91 -7.81 7.86
N TYR A 501 -26.67 -7.88 6.75
CA TYR A 501 -27.57 -6.83 6.30
C TYR A 501 -28.95 -7.03 6.89
N HIS A 502 -29.58 -5.92 7.28
CA HIS A 502 -30.89 -5.91 7.91
C HIS A 502 -31.64 -4.60 7.64
N ALA A 503 -32.95 -4.59 7.74
CA ALA A 503 -33.81 -3.42 7.74
C ALA A 503 -34.24 -3.14 9.19
N GLU A 504 -33.67 -2.12 9.84
CA GLU A 504 -33.98 -1.74 11.23
C GLU A 504 -33.91 -2.90 12.25
N GLY A 505 -32.97 -3.82 12.07
CA GLY A 505 -32.82 -5.02 12.90
C GLY A 505 -33.67 -6.22 12.49
N ARG A 506 -34.52 -6.08 11.47
CA ARG A 506 -35.38 -7.13 10.90
C ARG A 506 -34.80 -7.64 9.59
N GLY A 507 -35.34 -8.75 9.09
CA GLY A 507 -34.97 -9.34 7.80
C GLY A 507 -35.36 -8.48 6.60
N LEU A 508 -34.92 -8.92 5.43
CA LEU A 508 -35.18 -8.28 4.14
C LEU A 508 -36.22 -9.06 3.33
N PRO A 509 -36.95 -8.41 2.39
CA PRO A 509 -37.67 -9.13 1.36
C PRO A 509 -36.77 -10.05 0.57
N ARG A 510 -37.15 -11.33 0.40
CA ARG A 510 -36.30 -12.36 -0.23
C ARG A 510 -35.78 -11.98 -1.63
N PRO A 511 -36.60 -11.42 -2.55
CA PRO A 511 -36.07 -10.99 -3.84
C PRO A 511 -35.00 -9.92 -3.72
N LEU A 512 -35.16 -8.92 -2.84
CA LEU A 512 -34.16 -7.89 -2.59
C LEU A 512 -32.85 -8.47 -2.02
N ALA A 513 -33.00 -9.40 -1.06
CA ALA A 513 -31.84 -10.06 -0.44
C ALA A 513 -31.09 -10.93 -1.47
N ARG A 514 -31.78 -11.63 -2.36
CA ARG A 514 -31.17 -12.40 -3.44
C ARG A 514 -30.39 -11.52 -4.41
N GLY A 515 -31.02 -10.47 -4.94
CA GLY A 515 -30.35 -9.56 -5.87
C GLY A 515 -29.14 -8.85 -5.27
N LEU A 516 -29.24 -8.43 -4.01
CA LEU A 516 -28.13 -7.81 -3.31
C LEU A 516 -27.01 -8.82 -3.00
N THR A 517 -27.33 -10.10 -2.69
CA THR A 517 -26.32 -11.16 -2.54
C THR A 517 -25.58 -11.40 -3.86
N ALA A 518 -26.31 -11.47 -4.98
CA ALA A 518 -25.71 -11.59 -6.31
C ALA A 518 -24.80 -10.40 -6.63
N PHE A 519 -25.27 -9.16 -6.44
CA PHE A 519 -24.45 -7.96 -6.65
C PHE A 519 -23.18 -8.00 -5.81
N LEU A 520 -23.25 -8.30 -4.50
CA LEU A 520 -22.09 -8.38 -3.61
C LEU A 520 -21.08 -9.48 -4.03
N ASN A 521 -21.58 -10.56 -4.64
CA ASN A 521 -20.76 -11.65 -5.16
C ASN A 521 -20.30 -11.43 -6.61
N SER A 522 -20.65 -10.33 -7.26
CA SER A 522 -20.20 -10.05 -8.62
C SER A 522 -18.72 -9.65 -8.68
N THR A 523 -18.10 -9.89 -9.83
CA THR A 523 -16.74 -9.44 -10.12
C THR A 523 -16.65 -7.92 -10.06
N LEU A 524 -17.69 -7.21 -10.49
CA LEU A 524 -17.78 -5.75 -10.42
C LEU A 524 -17.67 -5.24 -8.97
N ALA A 525 -18.53 -5.76 -8.08
CA ALA A 525 -18.54 -5.33 -6.67
C ALA A 525 -17.23 -5.68 -5.95
N ASP A 526 -16.64 -6.85 -6.23
CA ASP A 526 -15.35 -7.25 -5.65
C ASP A 526 -14.21 -6.36 -6.13
N THR A 527 -14.17 -6.02 -7.41
CA THR A 527 -13.16 -5.12 -8.00
C THR A 527 -13.31 -3.71 -7.44
N TYR A 528 -14.54 -3.19 -7.38
CA TYR A 528 -14.82 -1.90 -6.77
C TYR A 528 -14.40 -1.87 -5.29
N PHE A 529 -14.71 -2.92 -4.53
CA PHE A 529 -14.28 -3.04 -3.14
C PHE A 529 -12.75 -3.08 -2.99
N ARG A 530 -12.03 -3.73 -3.90
CA ARG A 530 -10.55 -3.77 -3.91
C ARG A 530 -9.92 -2.40 -4.13
N ASN A 531 -10.55 -1.54 -4.92
CA ASN A 531 -10.12 -0.15 -5.07
C ASN A 531 -10.22 0.63 -3.75
N LEU A 532 -11.26 0.34 -2.95
CA LEU A 532 -11.52 1.00 -1.68
C LEU A 532 -10.68 0.40 -0.53
N SER A 533 -10.65 -0.94 -0.41
CA SER A 533 -10.17 -1.61 0.81
C SER A 533 -8.78 -2.18 0.67
N GLY A 534 -7.82 -1.63 1.43
CA GLY A 534 -6.47 -2.18 1.63
C GLY A 534 -6.30 -3.01 2.91
N HIS A 535 -7.39 -3.36 3.62
CA HIS A 535 -7.33 -4.17 4.84
C HIS A 535 -7.57 -5.65 4.56
N THR A 536 -7.21 -6.52 5.51
CA THR A 536 -7.60 -7.93 5.52
C THR A 536 -9.03 -8.16 6.00
N GLN A 537 -9.70 -7.10 6.43
CA GLN A 537 -11.08 -7.14 6.93
C GLN A 537 -12.02 -6.45 5.96
N VAL A 538 -13.22 -7.01 5.83
CA VAL A 538 -14.39 -6.39 5.22
C VAL A 538 -15.24 -5.88 6.38
N ASN A 539 -15.04 -4.62 6.79
CA ASN A 539 -15.75 -4.06 7.93
C ASN A 539 -17.17 -3.62 7.53
N ALA A 540 -18.08 -3.58 8.48
CA ALA A 540 -19.43 -3.06 8.25
C ALA A 540 -19.40 -1.62 7.69
N GLN A 541 -18.43 -0.81 8.10
CA GLN A 541 -18.27 0.56 7.60
C GLN A 541 -17.83 0.59 6.12
N ASP A 542 -16.99 -0.36 5.69
CA ASP A 542 -16.58 -0.44 4.29
C ASP A 542 -17.78 -0.79 3.41
N LEU A 543 -18.64 -1.73 3.86
CA LEU A 543 -19.88 -2.10 3.17
C LEU A 543 -20.88 -0.92 3.12
N ARG A 544 -20.98 -0.09 4.18
CA ARG A 544 -21.84 1.11 4.16
C ARG A 544 -21.39 2.19 3.19
N ARG A 545 -20.12 2.20 2.82
CA ARG A 545 -19.51 3.18 1.89
C ARG A 545 -19.66 2.79 0.43
N LEU A 546 -19.91 1.52 0.15
CA LEU A 546 -20.16 1.08 -1.21
C LEU A 546 -21.38 1.84 -1.77
N LYS A 547 -21.36 2.07 -3.07
CA LYS A 547 -22.54 2.43 -3.84
C LYS A 547 -23.24 1.16 -4.27
N TYR A 548 -24.54 1.26 -4.37
CA TYR A 548 -25.42 0.12 -4.66
C TYR A 548 -26.30 0.42 -5.87
N PRO A 549 -26.71 -0.61 -6.61
CA PRO A 549 -27.78 -0.49 -7.59
C PRO A 549 -29.09 -0.03 -6.94
N SER A 550 -29.98 0.55 -7.72
CA SER A 550 -31.31 0.91 -7.24
C SER A 550 -32.11 -0.34 -6.81
N ARG A 551 -33.18 -0.12 -6.07
CA ARG A 551 -34.06 -1.22 -5.64
C ARG A 551 -34.60 -2.00 -6.84
N GLU A 552 -35.00 -1.31 -7.91
CA GLU A 552 -35.47 -1.89 -9.16
C GLU A 552 -34.40 -2.73 -9.83
N GLN A 553 -33.19 -2.22 -9.93
CA GLN A 553 -32.06 -2.95 -10.49
C GLN A 553 -31.73 -4.20 -9.67
N LEU A 554 -31.77 -4.11 -8.33
CA LEU A 554 -31.54 -5.27 -7.46
C LEU A 554 -32.65 -6.35 -7.64
N LEU A 555 -33.90 -5.95 -7.82
CA LEU A 555 -34.98 -6.90 -8.11
C LEU A 555 -34.79 -7.54 -9.49
N LEU A 556 -34.33 -6.79 -10.48
CA LEU A 556 -34.02 -7.30 -11.81
C LEU A 556 -32.86 -8.30 -11.79
N ILE A 557 -31.78 -8.00 -11.00
CA ILE A 557 -30.69 -8.95 -10.76
C ILE A 557 -31.23 -10.24 -10.13
N ALA A 558 -32.14 -10.13 -9.13
CA ALA A 558 -32.73 -11.29 -8.47
C ALA A 558 -33.51 -12.18 -9.40
N ASP A 559 -34.28 -11.59 -10.33
CA ASP A 559 -35.07 -12.32 -11.33
C ASP A 559 -34.16 -13.07 -12.32
N ARG A 560 -33.10 -12.41 -12.81
CA ARG A 560 -32.17 -12.99 -13.76
C ARG A 560 -31.29 -14.09 -13.18
N VAL A 561 -30.81 -13.93 -11.94
CA VAL A 561 -29.94 -14.92 -11.30
C VAL A 561 -30.74 -16.13 -10.80
N GLY A 562 -32.06 -15.99 -10.55
CA GLY A 562 -32.88 -17.05 -9.98
C GLY A 562 -32.30 -17.55 -8.66
N ASP A 563 -32.23 -18.87 -8.50
CA ASP A 563 -31.62 -19.51 -7.32
C ASP A 563 -30.13 -19.85 -7.50
N ASP A 564 -29.55 -19.55 -8.65
CA ASP A 564 -28.15 -19.88 -8.98
C ASP A 564 -27.18 -18.77 -8.57
N LEU A 565 -26.99 -18.62 -7.26
CA LEU A 565 -25.99 -17.73 -6.68
C LEU A 565 -24.55 -18.30 -6.71
N ALA A 566 -24.39 -19.56 -7.13
CA ALA A 566 -23.11 -20.26 -7.15
C ALA A 566 -22.30 -19.96 -8.43
N ASP A 567 -22.99 -19.84 -9.56
CA ASP A 567 -22.34 -19.66 -10.87
C ASP A 567 -21.95 -18.19 -11.07
N GLN A 568 -20.63 -17.96 -11.13
CA GLN A 568 -20.07 -16.63 -11.29
C GLN A 568 -20.47 -15.98 -12.62
N ILE A 569 -20.57 -16.77 -13.69
CA ILE A 569 -20.90 -16.25 -15.03
C ILE A 569 -22.34 -15.77 -15.04
N ILE A 570 -23.24 -16.54 -14.42
CA ILE A 570 -24.66 -16.15 -14.29
C ILE A 570 -24.78 -14.89 -13.43
N VAL A 571 -24.10 -14.85 -12.29
CA VAL A 571 -24.09 -13.69 -11.39
C VAL A 571 -23.55 -12.43 -12.10
N ASP A 572 -22.39 -12.52 -12.75
CA ASP A 572 -21.79 -11.36 -13.42
C ASP A 572 -22.68 -10.87 -14.57
N ARG A 573 -23.20 -11.78 -15.40
CA ARG A 573 -24.13 -11.43 -16.49
C ARG A 573 -25.40 -10.78 -15.97
N ALA A 574 -26.04 -11.31 -14.92
CA ALA A 574 -27.23 -10.74 -14.33
C ALA A 574 -27.02 -9.31 -13.84
N VAL A 575 -25.84 -9.04 -13.26
CA VAL A 575 -25.46 -7.70 -12.79
C VAL A 575 -25.18 -6.76 -13.96
N GLU A 576 -24.39 -7.18 -14.95
CA GLU A 576 -24.06 -6.38 -16.14
C GLU A 576 -25.32 -5.96 -16.91
N GLU A 577 -26.21 -6.90 -17.18
CA GLU A 577 -27.45 -6.63 -17.90
C GLU A 577 -28.44 -5.76 -17.11
N ALA A 578 -28.52 -5.92 -15.77
CA ALA A 578 -29.39 -5.10 -14.94
C ALA A 578 -28.89 -3.67 -14.77
N LEU A 579 -27.58 -3.46 -14.92
CA LEU A 579 -26.94 -2.15 -14.90
C LEU A 579 -26.80 -1.55 -16.29
N GLU A 580 -27.32 -2.19 -17.34
CA GLU A 580 -27.22 -1.76 -18.75
C GLU A 580 -25.78 -1.56 -19.22
N LEU A 581 -24.84 -2.34 -18.68
CA LEU A 581 -23.44 -2.27 -19.07
C LEU A 581 -23.27 -2.98 -20.42
N ALA A 582 -22.73 -2.29 -21.42
CA ALA A 582 -22.38 -2.91 -22.69
C ALA A 582 -21.37 -4.05 -22.42
N CYS A 583 -21.68 -5.25 -22.90
CA CYS A 583 -20.74 -6.39 -22.86
C CYS A 583 -19.45 -5.97 -23.55
N SER A 584 -18.44 -5.62 -22.76
CA SER A 584 -17.05 -5.45 -23.28
C SER A 584 -16.44 -6.84 -23.26
N ILE A 585 -16.58 -7.56 -24.37
CA ILE A 585 -15.84 -8.80 -24.69
C ILE A 585 -14.39 -8.45 -24.99
#